data_97a4fd59c8af394581df8e30d5529a5b
#
_entry.id   97a4fd59c8af394581df8e30d5529a5b
#
_cell.length_a   1.000
_cell.length_b   1.000
_cell.length_c   1.000
_cell.angle_alpha   90.00
_cell.angle_beta   90.00
_cell.angle_gamma   90.00
#
_symmetry.space_group_name_H-M   'P 1'
#
loop_
_entity.id
_entity.type
_entity.pdbx_description
1 polymer ?
#
loop_
_entity_poly.entity_id
_entity_poly.type
_entity_poly.pdbx_seq_one_letter_code
_entity_poly.pdbx_strand_id
1 'polypeptide(L)'
;MRSDAKKILRISSIVLLFLFIIIYAFFRSKNLIFGVQIKDVNLVNGAKVTESIQKITGNAKNAIDVTLDDREISIDQQGNFNETISLLPGYNVINIKAKDKFGNSDEKNYQLIYSAPAEQN
;
A
#
# COMPACT_ATOMS: atom_id res chain seq x y z
N MET A 1 53.84 18.63 -2.63
CA MET A 1 53.19 17.88 -3.72
C MET A 1 52.69 16.53 -3.26
N ARG A 2 53.55 15.69 -2.70
CA ARG A 2 53.13 14.37 -2.23
C ARG A 2 52.09 14.43 -1.12
N SER A 3 52.15 15.42 -0.24
CA SER A 3 51.20 15.57 0.85
C SER A 3 49.82 15.97 0.33
N ASP A 4 49.74 16.74 -0.74
CA ASP A 4 48.48 17.14 -1.35
C ASP A 4 47.82 15.99 -2.09
N ALA A 5 48.60 15.16 -2.77
CA ALA A 5 48.07 13.97 -3.44
C ALA A 5 47.49 12.96 -2.44
N LYS A 6 48.19 12.75 -1.33
CA LYS A 6 47.72 11.86 -0.27
C LYS A 6 46.47 12.42 0.41
N LYS A 7 46.43 13.73 0.57
CA LYS A 7 45.29 14.42 1.19
C LYS A 7 44.05 14.32 0.31
N ILE A 8 44.21 14.53 -0.99
CA ILE A 8 43.12 14.40 -1.97
C ILE A 8 42.65 12.95 -2.02
N LEU A 9 43.56 12.00 -2.01
CA LEU A 9 43.21 10.58 -2.04
C LEU A 9 42.41 10.19 -0.78
N ARG A 10 42.82 10.69 0.38
CA ARG A 10 42.11 10.43 1.64
C ARG A 10 40.70 11.02 1.63
N ILE A 11 40.57 12.26 1.21
CA ILE A 11 39.28 12.95 1.12
C ILE A 11 38.38 12.25 0.11
N SER A 12 38.94 11.89 -1.04
CA SER A 12 38.22 11.16 -2.09
C SER A 12 37.70 9.81 -1.58
N SER A 13 38.51 9.10 -0.82
CA SER A 13 38.14 7.81 -0.24
C SER A 13 37.00 7.95 0.77
N ILE A 14 37.03 8.97 1.60
CA ILE A 14 35.99 9.25 2.59
C ILE A 14 34.66 9.61 1.90
N VAL A 15 34.74 10.45 0.87
CA VAL A 15 33.54 10.85 0.10
C VAL A 15 32.94 9.63 -0.59
N LEU A 16 33.75 8.77 -1.16
CA LEU A 16 33.28 7.56 -1.82
C LEU A 16 32.59 6.62 -0.82
N LEU A 17 33.17 6.46 0.35
CA LEU A 17 32.59 5.64 1.41
C LEU A 17 31.24 6.21 1.88
N PHE A 18 31.17 7.52 2.02
CA PHE A 18 29.93 8.21 2.41
C PHE A 18 28.83 8.00 1.37
N LEU A 19 29.16 8.12 0.10
CA LEU A 19 28.22 7.87 -0.99
C LEU A 19 27.71 6.42 -0.95
N PHE A 20 28.60 5.48 -0.69
CA PHE A 20 28.25 4.07 -0.58
C PHE A 20 27.25 3.82 0.54
N ILE A 21 27.48 4.46 1.69
CA ILE A 21 26.59 4.34 2.84
C ILE A 21 25.20 4.93 2.54
N ILE A 22 25.16 6.10 1.89
CA ILE A 22 23.91 6.75 1.52
C ILE A 22 23.13 5.89 0.53
N ILE A 23 23.78 5.35 -0.48
CA ILE A 23 23.14 4.48 -1.46
C ILE A 23 22.60 3.22 -0.79
N TYR A 24 23.38 2.60 0.07
CA TYR A 24 23.00 1.40 0.79
C TYR A 24 21.79 1.67 1.70
N ALA A 25 21.81 2.78 2.44
CA ALA A 25 20.73 3.18 3.32
C ALA A 25 19.46 3.45 2.51
N PHE A 26 19.58 4.08 1.35
CA PHE A 26 18.45 4.36 0.48
C PHE A 26 17.78 3.07 -0.01
N PHE A 27 18.57 2.11 -0.49
CA PHE A 27 18.02 0.83 -0.95
C PHE A 27 17.38 0.04 0.18
N ARG A 28 17.97 0.07 1.35
CA ARG A 28 17.44 -0.62 2.51
C ARG A 28 16.15 0.03 3.01
N SER A 29 16.13 1.35 3.03
CA SER A 29 14.95 2.13 3.39
C SER A 29 13.80 1.91 2.41
N LYS A 30 14.11 1.77 1.13
CA LYS A 30 13.12 1.51 0.10
C LYS A 30 12.39 0.19 0.33
N ASN A 31 13.12 -0.86 0.74
CA ASN A 31 12.52 -2.14 1.05
C ASN A 31 11.62 -2.08 2.29
N LEU A 32 11.96 -1.23 3.25
CA LEU A 32 11.13 -1.03 4.44
C LEU A 32 9.88 -0.20 4.14
N ILE A 33 10.01 0.80 3.26
CA ILE A 33 8.89 1.68 2.89
C ILE A 33 7.87 0.92 2.04
N PHE A 34 8.33 0.02 1.18
CA PHE A 34 7.46 -0.75 0.30
C PHE A 34 7.28 -2.19 0.79
N GLY A 35 7.43 -2.42 2.11
CA GLY A 35 7.32 -3.75 2.70
C GLY A 35 5.94 -4.36 2.55
N VAL A 36 4.88 -3.56 2.68
CA VAL A 36 3.50 -3.97 2.48
C VAL A 36 2.88 -3.14 1.37
N GLN A 37 2.12 -3.78 0.48
CA GLN A 37 1.49 -3.10 -0.63
C GLN A 37 0.12 -3.70 -0.93
N ILE A 38 -0.89 -2.84 -0.97
CA ILE A 38 -2.23 -3.22 -1.41
C ILE A 38 -2.29 -3.04 -2.92
N LYS A 39 -2.67 -4.10 -3.64
CA LYS A 39 -2.73 -4.07 -5.10
C LYS A 39 -3.86 -4.96 -5.62
N ASP A 40 -4.13 -4.85 -6.90
CA ASP A 40 -5.11 -5.70 -7.60
C ASP A 40 -6.50 -5.62 -7.00
N VAL A 41 -6.84 -4.48 -6.39
CA VAL A 41 -8.18 -4.25 -5.86
C VAL A 41 -9.15 -4.08 -7.02
N ASN A 42 -10.27 -4.80 -6.96
CA ASN A 42 -11.26 -4.80 -8.03
C ASN A 42 -12.16 -3.56 -8.04
N LEU A 43 -11.90 -2.58 -7.18
CA LEU A 43 -12.70 -1.37 -7.10
C LEU A 43 -12.11 -0.27 -7.98
N VAL A 44 -12.99 0.52 -8.57
CA VAL A 44 -12.64 1.72 -9.31
C VAL A 44 -13.13 2.93 -8.53
N ASN A 45 -12.22 3.82 -8.19
CA ASN A 45 -12.56 5.01 -7.41
C ASN A 45 -13.54 5.90 -8.17
N GLY A 46 -14.64 6.27 -7.51
CA GLY A 46 -15.67 7.08 -8.10
C GLY A 46 -16.69 6.33 -8.94
N ALA A 47 -16.61 5.00 -8.98
CA ALA A 47 -17.52 4.19 -9.78
C ALA A 47 -18.95 4.25 -9.26
N LYS A 48 -19.89 4.24 -10.18
CA LYS A 48 -21.33 4.12 -9.88
C LYS A 48 -21.73 2.66 -10.01
N VAL A 49 -22.37 2.16 -8.99
CA VAL A 49 -22.83 0.77 -8.96
C VAL A 49 -24.33 0.73 -8.70
N THR A 50 -24.97 -0.31 -9.19
CA THR A 50 -26.42 -0.48 -9.09
C THR A 50 -26.82 -1.57 -8.10
N GLU A 51 -25.83 -2.26 -7.53
CA GLU A 51 -26.06 -3.31 -6.55
C GLU A 51 -25.48 -2.92 -5.20
N SER A 52 -26.25 -3.13 -4.15
CA SER A 52 -25.80 -2.81 -2.80
C SER A 52 -24.74 -3.77 -2.28
N ILE A 53 -24.82 -5.02 -2.70
CA ILE A 53 -23.86 -6.05 -2.27
C ILE A 53 -22.68 -6.02 -3.23
N GLN A 54 -21.51 -5.74 -2.69
CA GLN A 54 -20.28 -5.66 -3.46
C GLN A 54 -19.26 -6.64 -2.92
N LYS A 55 -18.65 -7.37 -3.83
CA LYS A 55 -17.54 -8.27 -3.53
C LYS A 55 -16.24 -7.53 -3.75
N ILE A 56 -15.42 -7.46 -2.73
CA ILE A 56 -14.13 -6.76 -2.79
C ILE A 56 -13.02 -7.78 -2.74
N THR A 57 -12.19 -7.77 -3.75
CA THR A 57 -11.02 -8.65 -3.85
C THR A 57 -9.77 -7.82 -4.05
N GLY A 58 -8.65 -8.34 -3.63
CA GLY A 58 -7.37 -7.70 -3.81
C GLY A 58 -6.26 -8.52 -3.22
N ASN A 59 -5.07 -7.93 -3.23
CA ASN A 59 -3.88 -8.54 -2.67
C ASN A 59 -3.15 -7.53 -1.79
N ALA A 60 -2.82 -7.95 -0.58
CA ALA A 60 -2.01 -7.15 0.33
C ALA A 60 -0.67 -7.86 0.50
N LYS A 61 0.28 -7.51 -0.35
CA LYS A 61 1.60 -8.15 -0.38
C LYS A 61 2.33 -7.92 0.94
N ASN A 62 2.84 -8.99 1.52
CA ASN A 62 3.61 -8.98 2.77
C ASN A 62 2.81 -8.55 4.00
N ALA A 63 1.50 -8.48 3.90
CA ALA A 63 0.66 -8.09 5.04
C ALA A 63 0.46 -9.28 5.99
N ILE A 64 0.38 -8.97 7.27
CA ILE A 64 -0.08 -9.91 8.30
C ILE A 64 -1.48 -9.55 8.80
N ASP A 65 -1.84 -8.28 8.69
CA ASP A 65 -3.16 -7.79 9.07
C ASP A 65 -3.73 -6.93 7.96
N VAL A 66 -4.99 -7.17 7.61
CA VAL A 66 -5.72 -6.33 6.67
C VAL A 66 -7.06 -6.00 7.30
N THR A 67 -7.43 -4.71 7.25
CA THR A 67 -8.72 -4.25 7.71
C THR A 67 -9.50 -3.62 6.57
N LEU A 68 -10.80 -3.83 6.59
CA LEU A 68 -11.74 -3.22 5.67
C LEU A 68 -12.72 -2.42 6.51
N ASP A 69 -12.72 -1.09 6.35
CA ASP A 69 -13.52 -0.18 7.17
C ASP A 69 -13.36 -0.45 8.67
N ASP A 70 -12.09 -0.58 9.08
CA ASP A 70 -11.66 -0.84 10.46
C ASP A 70 -12.07 -2.22 11.00
N ARG A 71 -12.58 -3.08 10.14
CA ARG A 71 -12.90 -4.46 10.50
C ARG A 71 -11.82 -5.39 9.96
N GLU A 72 -11.26 -6.22 10.82
CA GLU A 72 -10.24 -7.18 10.42
C GLU A 72 -10.82 -8.22 9.48
N ILE A 73 -10.11 -8.48 8.37
CA ILE A 73 -10.53 -9.46 7.39
C ILE A 73 -9.45 -10.51 7.19
N SER A 74 -9.84 -11.66 6.67
CA SER A 74 -8.93 -12.78 6.44
C SER A 74 -8.17 -12.61 5.15
N ILE A 75 -6.91 -13.00 5.17
CA ILE A 75 -6.06 -13.08 3.99
C ILE A 75 -5.47 -14.48 3.89
N ASP A 76 -5.17 -14.89 2.67
CA ASP A 76 -4.49 -16.17 2.47
C ASP A 76 -2.97 -16.00 2.56
N GLN A 77 -2.23 -17.07 2.32
CA GLN A 77 -0.77 -17.04 2.44
C GLN A 77 -0.10 -16.13 1.44
N GLN A 78 -0.75 -15.89 0.30
CA GLN A 78 -0.25 -14.96 -0.71
C GLN A 78 -0.71 -13.53 -0.48
N GLY A 79 -1.53 -13.29 0.57
CA GLY A 79 -2.06 -11.98 0.87
C GLY A 79 -3.35 -11.63 0.14
N ASN A 80 -3.96 -12.58 -0.53
CA ASN A 80 -5.22 -12.37 -1.22
C ASN A 80 -6.37 -12.26 -0.23
N PHE A 81 -7.27 -11.33 -0.48
CA PHE A 81 -8.47 -11.17 0.33
C PHE A 81 -9.71 -11.10 -0.55
N ASN A 82 -10.82 -11.49 0.04
CA ASN A 82 -12.12 -11.54 -0.64
C ASN A 82 -13.19 -11.31 0.43
N GLU A 83 -13.83 -10.17 0.37
CA GLU A 83 -14.85 -9.77 1.34
C GLU A 83 -16.08 -9.26 0.61
N THR A 84 -17.24 -9.47 1.22
CA THR A 84 -18.49 -8.95 0.70
C THR A 84 -19.00 -7.87 1.65
N ILE A 85 -19.37 -6.72 1.09
CA ILE A 85 -19.89 -5.60 1.86
C ILE A 85 -21.25 -5.18 1.31
N SER A 86 -21.98 -4.47 2.13
CA SER A 86 -23.27 -3.88 1.76
C SER A 86 -23.13 -2.38 1.75
N LEU A 87 -23.48 -1.77 0.62
CA LEU A 87 -23.40 -0.32 0.44
C LEU A 87 -24.70 0.34 0.86
N LEU A 88 -24.58 1.56 1.35
CA LEU A 88 -25.71 2.44 1.59
C LEU A 88 -26.00 3.25 0.32
N PRO A 89 -27.25 3.68 0.10
CA PRO A 89 -27.54 4.56 -1.04
C PRO A 89 -26.71 5.83 -0.96
N GLY A 90 -26.18 6.24 -2.11
CA GLY A 90 -25.34 7.43 -2.21
C GLY A 90 -23.87 7.12 -2.11
N TYR A 91 -23.14 8.00 -1.47
CA TYR A 91 -21.68 7.91 -1.35
C TYR A 91 -21.26 6.90 -0.29
N ASN A 92 -20.33 6.03 -0.68
CA ASN A 92 -19.70 5.09 0.24
C ASN A 92 -18.19 5.24 0.12
N VAL A 93 -17.48 5.29 1.23
CA VAL A 93 -16.02 5.27 1.27
C VAL A 93 -15.59 3.93 1.83
N ILE A 94 -14.77 3.23 1.07
CA ILE A 94 -14.24 1.93 1.46
C ILE A 94 -12.77 2.11 1.76
N ASN A 95 -12.38 1.82 3.00
CA ASN A 95 -11.01 1.97 3.47
C ASN A 95 -10.38 0.59 3.64
N ILE A 96 -9.24 0.38 3.01
CA ILE A 96 -8.47 -0.85 3.13
C ILE A 96 -7.12 -0.48 3.72
N LYS A 97 -6.78 -1.07 4.85
CA LYS A 97 -5.48 -0.89 5.49
C LYS A 97 -4.79 -2.23 5.62
N ALA A 98 -3.50 -2.24 5.36
CA ALA A 98 -2.68 -3.43 5.51
C ALA A 98 -1.45 -3.10 6.34
N LYS A 99 -1.05 -4.01 7.20
CA LYS A 99 0.16 -3.87 8.02
C LYS A 99 1.02 -5.10 7.88
N ASP A 100 2.33 -4.91 7.88
CA ASP A 100 3.28 -6.01 7.91
C ASP A 100 3.75 -6.27 9.35
N LYS A 101 4.61 -7.28 9.50
CA LYS A 101 5.14 -7.66 10.81
C LYS A 101 6.12 -6.64 11.40
N PHE A 102 6.58 -5.71 10.58
CA PHE A 102 7.53 -4.67 11.01
C PHE A 102 6.85 -3.35 11.35
N GLY A 103 5.53 -3.28 11.26
CA GLY A 103 4.78 -2.07 11.55
C GLY A 103 4.58 -1.14 10.36
N ASN A 104 5.05 -1.51 9.18
CA ASN A 104 4.78 -0.76 7.97
C ASN A 104 3.32 -0.95 7.57
N SER A 105 2.72 0.09 7.02
CA SER A 105 1.33 0.05 6.61
C SER A 105 1.13 0.65 5.23
N ASP A 106 0.10 0.19 4.55
CA ASP A 106 -0.40 0.79 3.32
C ASP A 106 -1.90 0.98 3.47
N GLU A 107 -2.42 2.00 2.84
CA GLU A 107 -3.84 2.35 2.93
C GLU A 107 -4.36 2.77 1.59
N LYS A 108 -5.54 2.25 1.24
CA LYS A 108 -6.25 2.62 0.02
C LYS A 108 -7.67 3.00 0.37
N ASN A 109 -8.15 4.08 -0.22
CA ASN A 109 -9.51 4.55 -0.07
C ASN A 109 -10.19 4.57 -1.43
N TYR A 110 -11.39 4.04 -1.48
CA TYR A 110 -12.19 4.01 -2.70
C TYR A 110 -13.56 4.61 -2.42
N GLN A 111 -14.02 5.45 -3.33
CA GLN A 111 -15.37 6.01 -3.27
C GLN A 111 -16.24 5.25 -4.27
N LEU A 112 -17.36 4.76 -3.79
CA LEU A 112 -18.36 4.12 -4.64
C LEU A 112 -19.70 4.85 -4.42
N ILE A 113 -20.41 5.04 -5.52
CA ILE A 113 -21.73 5.64 -5.50
C ILE A 113 -22.73 4.54 -5.81
N TYR A 114 -23.54 4.20 -4.81
CA TYR A 114 -24.61 3.24 -5.01
C TYR A 114 -25.90 3.97 -5.35
N SER A 115 -26.41 3.66 -6.52
CA SER A 115 -27.69 4.16 -6.96
C SER A 115 -28.55 2.95 -7.30
N ALA A 116 -29.55 2.70 -6.47
CA ALA A 116 -30.44 1.57 -6.72
C ALA A 116 -31.07 1.72 -8.09
N PRO A 117 -31.33 0.60 -8.81
CA PRO A 117 -32.06 0.67 -10.07
C PRO A 117 -33.38 1.38 -9.82
N ALA A 118 -33.75 2.26 -10.75
CA ALA A 118 -34.99 3.01 -10.60
C ALA A 118 -36.17 2.05 -10.43
N GLU A 119 -36.81 2.16 -9.29
CA GLU A 119 -38.01 1.37 -9.02
C GLU A 119 -39.13 1.83 -9.94
N GLN A 120 -39.62 0.93 -10.72
CA GLN A 120 -40.66 1.22 -11.65
C GLN A 120 -41.99 0.78 -11.04
N ASN A 121 -42.56 1.62 -10.29
CA ASN A 121 -43.85 1.34 -9.68
C ASN A 121 -44.99 1.74 -10.57
#